data_ceb8d7a23c48b96ceae879382d00a38f
#
_entry.id   ceb8d7a23c48b96ceae879382d00a38f
#
_cell.length_a   1.000
_cell.length_b   1.000
_cell.length_c   1.000
_cell.angle_alpha   90.00
_cell.angle_beta   90.00
_cell.angle_gamma   90.00
#
_symmetry.space_group_name_H-M   'P 1'
#
loop_
_entity.id
_entity.type
_entity.pdbx_description
1 polymer ?
#
loop_
_entity_poly.entity_id
_entity_poly.type
_entity_poly.pdbx_seq_one_letter_code
_entity_poly.pdbx_strand_id
1 'polypeptide(L)'
;QIFDSWGGMLDSEYEEFSLMYINELAENIPGNIPVILFTRGKKIDSIIESTNIKCFNLDISDNIDHHIDKSIVIQGNFDPSKFHSDADKLEQLATQIFEKYKNKNNYIFNLGSGLTPDIDPEKVGIFLEKLSSLSS
;
A
#
# COMPACT_ATOMS: atom_id res chain seq x y z
N GLN A 1 -1.42 3.27 -10.95
CA GLN A 1 -0.89 2.21 -10.07
C GLN A 1 -0.64 0.94 -10.89
N ILE A 2 0.52 0.31 -10.68
CA ILE A 2 0.87 -0.98 -11.27
C ILE A 2 0.70 -2.07 -10.20
N PHE A 3 -0.05 -3.12 -10.53
CA PHE A 3 -0.23 -4.30 -9.68
C PHE A 3 0.58 -5.45 -10.26
N ASP A 4 1.67 -5.80 -9.60
CA ASP A 4 2.45 -6.99 -9.91
C ASP A 4 2.01 -8.14 -8.99
N SER A 5 0.93 -8.82 -9.41
CA SER A 5 0.33 -9.90 -8.62
C SER A 5 1.20 -11.17 -8.55
N TRP A 6 2.19 -11.27 -9.42
CA TRP A 6 3.07 -12.44 -9.54
C TRP A 6 4.47 -12.21 -8.98
N GLY A 7 4.83 -10.96 -8.68
CA GLY A 7 6.17 -10.61 -8.21
C GLY A 7 6.64 -11.38 -7.00
N GLY A 8 5.76 -11.66 -6.05
CA GLY A 8 6.09 -12.44 -4.86
C GLY A 8 6.36 -13.92 -5.10
N MET A 9 6.03 -14.44 -6.29
CA MET A 9 6.27 -15.84 -6.68
C MET A 9 7.64 -16.04 -7.36
N LEU A 10 8.31 -14.94 -7.71
CA LEU A 10 9.62 -14.96 -8.35
C LEU A 10 10.68 -14.54 -7.32
N ASP A 11 11.73 -15.34 -7.18
CA ASP A 11 12.88 -15.01 -6.33
C ASP A 11 13.97 -14.31 -7.14
N SER A 12 15.00 -15.04 -7.55
CA SER A 12 16.14 -14.50 -8.29
C SER A 12 15.79 -13.98 -9.70
N GLU A 13 14.72 -14.53 -10.28
CA GLU A 13 14.28 -14.14 -11.62
C GLU A 13 13.36 -12.91 -11.63
N TYR A 14 13.03 -12.34 -10.47
CA TYR A 14 12.10 -11.22 -10.37
C TYR A 14 12.55 -10.01 -11.21
N GLU A 15 13.82 -9.67 -11.16
CA GLU A 15 14.35 -8.52 -11.91
C GLU A 15 14.22 -8.73 -13.42
N GLU A 16 14.52 -9.92 -13.91
CA GLU A 16 14.52 -10.25 -15.34
C GLU A 16 13.08 -10.40 -15.90
N PHE A 17 12.18 -11.07 -15.17
CA PHE A 17 10.86 -11.43 -15.68
C PHE A 17 9.72 -10.50 -15.24
N SER A 18 9.96 -9.57 -14.34
CA SER A 18 8.94 -8.62 -13.88
C SER A 18 9.46 -7.20 -13.80
N LEU A 19 10.44 -6.89 -12.94
CA LEU A 19 10.83 -5.53 -12.61
C LEU A 19 11.37 -4.76 -13.82
N MET A 20 12.09 -5.42 -14.73
CA MET A 20 12.59 -4.80 -15.96
C MET A 20 11.45 -4.20 -16.79
N TYR A 21 10.36 -4.94 -16.98
CA TYR A 21 9.19 -4.47 -17.74
C TYR A 21 8.40 -3.40 -17.00
N ILE A 22 8.31 -3.50 -15.68
CA ILE A 22 7.69 -2.47 -14.83
C ILE A 22 8.46 -1.15 -14.95
N ASN A 23 9.78 -1.19 -14.94
CA ASN A 23 10.63 -0.02 -15.14
C ASN A 23 10.42 0.60 -16.52
N GLU A 24 10.41 -0.22 -17.57
CA GLU A 24 10.15 0.23 -18.94
C GLU A 24 8.77 0.90 -19.04
N LEU A 25 7.73 0.31 -18.46
CA LEU A 25 6.40 0.91 -18.42
C LEU A 25 6.40 2.25 -17.68
N ALA A 26 7.04 2.32 -16.52
CA ALA A 26 7.07 3.53 -15.70
C ALA A 26 7.82 4.69 -16.42
N GLU A 27 8.91 4.40 -17.11
CA GLU A 27 9.68 5.36 -17.88
C GLU A 27 8.94 5.91 -19.11
N ASN A 28 8.05 5.12 -19.68
CA ASN A 28 7.26 5.51 -20.86
C ASN A 28 5.91 6.17 -20.53
N ILE A 29 5.58 6.37 -19.26
CA ILE A 29 4.37 7.13 -18.86
C ILE A 29 4.61 8.63 -19.13
N PRO A 30 3.81 9.28 -19.98
CA PRO A 30 4.01 10.68 -20.33
C PRO A 30 3.69 11.61 -19.15
N GLY A 31 4.38 12.77 -19.11
CA GLY A 31 4.00 13.88 -18.24
C GLY A 31 4.45 13.79 -16.79
N ASN A 32 5.48 13.03 -16.47
CA ASN A 32 6.00 12.86 -15.10
C ASN A 32 4.94 12.43 -14.07
N ILE A 33 3.99 11.63 -14.49
CA ILE A 33 2.95 11.09 -13.60
C ILE A 33 3.60 10.08 -12.64
N PRO A 34 3.46 10.26 -11.31
CA PRO A 34 4.05 9.33 -10.36
C PRO A 34 3.40 7.94 -10.46
N VAL A 35 4.23 6.92 -10.39
CA VAL A 35 3.81 5.51 -10.43
C VAL A 35 3.82 4.93 -9.03
N ILE A 36 2.72 4.28 -8.64
CA ILE A 36 2.65 3.47 -7.43
C ILE A 36 2.81 2.01 -7.82
N LEU A 37 3.81 1.34 -7.27
CA LEU A 37 4.04 -0.09 -7.50
C LEU A 37 3.55 -0.91 -6.31
N PHE A 38 2.72 -1.93 -6.57
CA PHE A 38 2.35 -2.97 -5.62
C PHE A 38 2.89 -4.31 -6.09
N THR A 39 3.72 -4.94 -5.27
CA THR A 39 4.27 -6.28 -5.52
C THR A 39 3.77 -7.23 -4.43
N ARG A 40 2.81 -8.07 -4.77
CA ARG A 40 2.24 -9.00 -3.80
C ARG A 40 3.31 -9.98 -3.29
N GLY A 41 3.50 -9.98 -1.96
CA GLY A 41 4.45 -10.89 -1.31
C GLY A 41 5.94 -10.55 -1.46
N LYS A 42 6.31 -9.54 -2.27
CA LYS A 42 7.69 -9.09 -2.43
C LYS A 42 7.98 -7.90 -1.51
N LYS A 43 9.04 -7.96 -0.73
CA LYS A 43 9.48 -6.86 0.12
C LYS A 43 10.10 -5.74 -0.70
N ILE A 44 9.70 -4.49 -0.43
CA ILE A 44 10.24 -3.34 -1.18
C ILE A 44 11.74 -3.14 -1.00
N ASP A 45 12.32 -3.55 0.13
CA ASP A 45 13.78 -3.48 0.34
C ASP A 45 14.57 -4.29 -0.69
N SER A 46 13.96 -5.32 -1.27
CA SER A 46 14.63 -6.14 -2.30
C SER A 46 14.62 -5.52 -3.70
N ILE A 47 13.82 -4.46 -3.92
CA ILE A 47 13.63 -3.87 -5.24
C ILE A 47 13.83 -2.36 -5.29
N ILE A 48 13.84 -1.69 -4.14
CA ILE A 48 13.86 -0.21 -4.06
C ILE A 48 15.07 0.42 -4.77
N GLU A 49 16.21 -0.26 -4.80
CA GLU A 49 17.44 0.23 -5.45
C GLU A 49 17.49 -0.14 -6.95
N SER A 50 16.68 -1.12 -7.37
CA SER A 50 16.62 -1.60 -8.75
C SER A 50 15.54 -0.87 -9.59
N THR A 51 14.90 0.19 -9.04
CA THR A 51 13.87 0.95 -9.73
C THR A 51 13.94 2.45 -9.46
N ASN A 52 13.49 3.25 -10.44
CA ASN A 52 13.28 4.69 -10.29
C ASN A 52 11.90 5.03 -9.66
N ILE A 53 11.03 4.06 -9.46
CA ILE A 53 9.75 4.24 -8.79
C ILE A 53 9.98 4.64 -7.34
N LYS A 54 9.25 5.66 -6.86
CA LYS A 54 9.40 6.21 -5.51
C LYS A 54 8.11 6.12 -4.69
N CYS A 55 7.09 5.45 -5.18
CA CYS A 55 5.86 5.20 -4.44
C CYS A 55 5.51 3.71 -4.48
N PHE A 56 5.35 3.11 -3.29
CA PHE A 56 5.10 1.68 -3.13
C PHE A 56 3.87 1.43 -2.29
N ASN A 57 2.97 0.56 -2.76
CA ASN A 57 1.91 0.01 -1.92
C ASN A 57 2.44 -1.25 -1.23
N LEU A 58 2.40 -1.25 0.09
CA LEU A 58 2.92 -2.36 0.90
C LEU A 58 1.90 -3.50 1.04
N ASP A 59 2.41 -4.71 0.99
CA ASP A 59 1.67 -5.92 1.39
C ASP A 59 1.39 -5.92 2.91
N ILE A 60 0.35 -6.62 3.36
CA ILE A 60 -0.02 -6.73 4.78
C ILE A 60 1.11 -7.27 5.67
N SER A 61 2.01 -8.05 5.10
CA SER A 61 3.15 -8.64 5.79
C SER A 61 4.34 -7.70 5.96
N ASP A 62 4.31 -6.51 5.32
CA ASP A 62 5.37 -5.52 5.41
C ASP A 62 5.17 -4.55 6.58
N ASN A 63 6.22 -3.87 7.00
CA ASN A 63 6.16 -2.91 8.09
C ASN A 63 6.39 -1.48 7.61
N ILE A 64 5.32 -0.66 7.63
CA ILE A 64 5.38 0.76 7.23
C ILE A 64 6.50 1.50 7.97
N ASP A 65 6.66 1.25 9.27
CA ASP A 65 7.61 2.01 10.11
C ASP A 65 9.08 1.83 9.67
N HIS A 66 9.40 0.76 8.95
CA HIS A 66 10.73 0.56 8.36
C HIS A 66 10.98 1.46 7.13
N HIS A 67 9.93 2.02 6.55
CA HIS A 67 10.01 2.71 5.27
C HIS A 67 9.58 4.17 5.33
N ILE A 68 8.78 4.56 6.33
CA ILE A 68 8.13 5.88 6.41
C ILE A 68 9.10 7.07 6.46
N ASP A 69 10.32 6.85 6.94
CA ASP A 69 11.35 7.89 7.04
C ASP A 69 12.35 7.86 5.87
N LYS A 70 12.16 6.96 4.90
CA LYS A 70 12.92 6.92 3.65
C LYS A 70 12.40 7.97 2.65
N SER A 71 13.20 8.31 1.66
CA SER A 71 12.82 9.27 0.59
C SER A 71 11.90 8.63 -0.45
N ILE A 72 10.86 7.94 0.01
CA ILE A 72 9.82 7.28 -0.80
C ILE A 72 8.44 7.58 -0.23
N VAL A 73 7.42 7.43 -1.07
CA VAL A 73 6.02 7.50 -0.65
C VAL A 73 5.53 6.07 -0.39
N ILE A 74 4.90 5.88 0.75
CA ILE A 74 4.33 4.60 1.16
C ILE A 74 2.80 4.68 1.09
N GLN A 75 2.21 3.72 0.41
CA GLN A 75 0.79 3.46 0.39
C GLN A 75 0.49 2.13 1.10
N GLY A 76 -0.60 2.07 1.84
CA GLY A 76 -1.03 0.83 2.51
C GLY A 76 -0.87 0.93 4.02
N ASN A 77 -0.82 -0.17 4.73
CA ASN A 77 -1.06 -1.58 4.35
C ASN A 77 -2.07 -2.19 5.35
N PHE A 78 -3.21 -1.51 5.48
CA PHE A 78 -4.24 -1.96 6.42
C PHE A 78 -4.69 -3.38 6.05
N ASP A 79 -4.73 -4.25 7.05
CA ASP A 79 -5.18 -5.63 6.89
C ASP A 79 -6.71 -5.68 6.71
N PRO A 80 -7.23 -6.11 5.54
CA PRO A 80 -8.67 -6.17 5.29
C PRO A 80 -9.42 -7.08 6.25
N SER A 81 -8.78 -8.08 6.84
CA SER A 81 -9.42 -8.96 7.82
C SER A 81 -9.95 -8.22 9.06
N LYS A 82 -9.40 -7.03 9.34
CA LYS A 82 -9.89 -6.17 10.44
C LYS A 82 -11.31 -5.67 10.22
N PHE A 83 -11.83 -5.67 8.99
CA PHE A 83 -13.22 -5.31 8.73
C PHE A 83 -14.25 -6.32 9.28
N HIS A 84 -13.84 -7.51 9.74
CA HIS A 84 -14.69 -8.39 10.50
C HIS A 84 -14.97 -7.92 11.94
N SER A 85 -14.27 -6.89 12.42
CA SER A 85 -14.48 -6.32 13.74
C SER A 85 -15.85 -5.62 13.86
N ASP A 86 -16.27 -5.32 15.08
CA ASP A 86 -17.43 -4.46 15.33
C ASP A 86 -17.15 -2.99 14.98
N ALA A 87 -18.21 -2.17 14.92
CA ALA A 87 -18.12 -0.76 14.53
C ALA A 87 -17.19 0.04 15.43
N ASP A 88 -17.30 -0.13 16.76
CA ASP A 88 -16.49 0.60 17.73
C ASP A 88 -15.00 0.31 17.56
N LYS A 89 -14.67 -0.95 17.27
CA LYS A 89 -13.29 -1.35 17.00
C LYS A 89 -12.76 -0.78 15.69
N LEU A 90 -13.60 -0.72 14.65
CA LEU A 90 -13.22 -0.12 13.38
C LEU A 90 -12.95 1.39 13.51
N GLU A 91 -13.78 2.12 14.25
CA GLU A 91 -13.54 3.53 14.53
C GLU A 91 -12.25 3.77 15.34
N GLN A 92 -11.96 2.89 16.31
CA GLN A 92 -10.70 2.96 17.07
C GLN A 92 -9.50 2.73 16.15
N LEU A 93 -9.56 1.73 15.24
CA LEU A 93 -8.49 1.44 14.29
C LEU A 93 -8.27 2.60 13.32
N ALA A 94 -9.35 3.20 12.80
CA ALA A 94 -9.27 4.38 11.95
C ALA A 94 -8.58 5.54 12.68
N THR A 95 -8.97 5.79 13.93
CA THR A 95 -8.35 6.83 14.76
C THR A 95 -6.87 6.57 15.01
N GLN A 96 -6.49 5.33 15.32
CA GLN A 96 -5.08 4.94 15.54
C GLN A 96 -4.22 5.18 14.30
N ILE A 97 -4.71 4.81 13.12
CA ILE A 97 -3.99 5.01 11.86
C ILE A 97 -3.84 6.50 11.57
N PHE A 98 -4.94 7.26 11.70
CA PHE A 98 -4.90 8.70 11.49
C PHE A 98 -3.88 9.38 12.41
N GLU A 99 -3.96 9.16 13.71
CA GLU A 99 -3.04 9.75 14.69
C GLU A 99 -1.58 9.37 14.42
N LYS A 100 -1.33 8.14 13.99
CA LYS A 100 0.01 7.67 13.70
C LYS A 100 0.65 8.36 12.49
N TYR A 101 -0.13 8.63 11.45
CA TYR A 101 0.42 9.09 10.17
C TYR A 101 -0.01 10.50 9.74
N LYS A 102 -0.88 11.21 10.48
CA LYS A 102 -1.38 12.55 10.12
C LYS A 102 -0.29 13.60 9.85
N ASN A 103 0.89 13.45 10.41
CA ASN A 103 2.02 14.36 10.23
C ASN A 103 3.07 13.85 9.22
N LYS A 104 2.78 12.75 8.51
CA LYS A 104 3.67 12.16 7.51
C LYS A 104 3.22 12.56 6.10
N ASN A 105 4.04 13.35 5.42
CA ASN A 105 3.72 13.86 4.07
C ASN A 105 3.92 12.81 2.96
N ASN A 106 4.47 11.65 3.29
CA ASN A 106 4.79 10.57 2.37
C ASN A 106 3.99 9.29 2.65
N TYR A 107 2.83 9.43 3.31
CA TYR A 107 1.94 8.31 3.58
C TYR A 107 0.59 8.48 2.87
N ILE A 108 0.10 7.41 2.24
CA ILE A 108 -1.22 7.30 1.63
C ILE A 108 -1.92 6.09 2.26
N PHE A 109 -3.09 6.32 2.89
CA PHE A 109 -3.88 5.20 3.41
C PHE A 109 -4.38 4.31 2.27
N ASN A 110 -4.19 3.01 2.41
CA ASN A 110 -4.76 1.97 1.55
C ASN A 110 -4.72 0.61 2.28
N LEU A 111 -5.33 -0.40 1.66
CA LEU A 111 -5.25 -1.79 2.09
C LEU A 111 -3.93 -2.42 1.63
N GLY A 112 -3.44 -3.38 2.39
CA GLY A 112 -2.29 -4.19 2.02
C GLY A 112 -2.63 -5.40 1.16
N SER A 113 -3.92 -5.67 0.93
CA SER A 113 -4.43 -6.67 -0.02
C SER A 113 -5.87 -6.34 -0.41
N GLY A 114 -6.43 -7.07 -1.38
CA GLY A 114 -7.83 -6.90 -1.80
C GLY A 114 -8.82 -7.30 -0.71
N LEU A 115 -10.02 -6.70 -0.76
CA LEU A 115 -11.17 -7.13 0.04
C LEU A 115 -11.66 -8.50 -0.43
N THR A 116 -12.04 -9.35 0.52
CA THR A 116 -12.68 -10.63 0.23
C THR A 116 -14.21 -10.48 0.16
N PRO A 117 -14.93 -11.35 -0.58
CA PRO A 117 -16.38 -11.21 -0.78
C PRO A 117 -17.24 -11.31 0.49
N ASP A 118 -16.68 -11.82 1.57
CA ASP A 118 -17.31 -11.98 2.88
C ASP A 118 -17.22 -10.73 3.76
N ILE A 119 -16.49 -9.70 3.34
CA ILE A 119 -16.40 -8.43 4.05
C ILE A 119 -17.65 -7.59 3.76
N ASP A 120 -18.34 -7.20 4.83
CA ASP A 120 -19.51 -6.34 4.76
C ASP A 120 -19.13 -4.92 4.30
N PRO A 121 -19.69 -4.40 3.19
CA PRO A 121 -19.43 -3.04 2.73
C PRO A 121 -19.75 -1.95 3.76
N GLU A 122 -20.76 -2.16 4.63
CA GLU A 122 -21.09 -1.20 5.68
C GLU A 122 -19.94 -1.01 6.66
N LYS A 123 -19.19 -2.08 6.95
CA LYS A 123 -17.99 -2.02 7.81
C LYS A 123 -16.90 -1.16 7.20
N VAL A 124 -16.71 -1.26 5.90
CA VAL A 124 -15.78 -0.41 5.16
C VAL A 124 -16.23 1.05 5.21
N GLY A 125 -17.54 1.29 5.04
CA GLY A 125 -18.15 2.61 5.15
C GLY A 125 -17.87 3.28 6.50
N ILE A 126 -18.16 2.59 7.61
CA ILE A 126 -17.91 3.09 8.98
C ILE A 126 -16.46 3.53 9.16
N PHE A 127 -15.52 2.71 8.72
CA PHE A 127 -14.09 3.00 8.83
C PHE A 127 -13.68 4.24 8.03
N LEU A 128 -14.13 4.35 6.78
CA LEU A 128 -13.81 5.48 5.89
C LEU A 128 -14.47 6.78 6.34
N GLU A 129 -15.70 6.74 6.82
CA GLU A 129 -16.40 7.90 7.40
C GLU A 129 -15.65 8.43 8.61
N LYS A 130 -15.16 7.54 9.48
CA LYS A 130 -14.34 7.93 10.62
C LYS A 130 -13.04 8.60 10.18
N LEU A 131 -12.29 8.01 9.26
CA LEU A 131 -11.06 8.63 8.73
C LEU A 131 -11.33 10.01 8.14
N SER A 132 -12.39 10.14 7.36
CA SER A 132 -12.79 11.42 6.74
C SER A 132 -13.10 12.47 7.78
N SER A 133 -13.83 12.12 8.85
CA SER A 133 -14.18 13.03 9.94
C SER A 133 -12.97 13.55 10.72
N LEU A 134 -11.89 12.77 10.79
CA LEU A 134 -10.66 13.15 11.47
C LEU A 134 -9.75 14.04 10.61
N SER A 135 -9.94 13.99 9.28
CA SER A 135 -9.15 14.73 8.30
C SER A 135 -9.71 16.11 7.98
N SER A 136 -10.92 16.42 8.50
CA SER A 136 -11.62 17.69 8.33
C SER A 136 -11.23 18.66 9.41
#